data_286672cdf0af5580a20ee5832d2e7c88
#
_entry.id   286672cdf0af5580a20ee5832d2e7c88
#
_cell.length_a   1.000
_cell.length_b   1.000
_cell.length_c   1.000
_cell.angle_alpha   90.00
_cell.angle_beta   90.00
_cell.angle_gamma   90.00
#
_symmetry.space_group_name_H-M   'P 1'
#
loop_
_entity.id
_entity.type
_entity.pdbx_description
1 polymer ?
#
loop_
_entity_poly.entity_id
_entity_poly.type
_entity_poly.pdbx_seq_one_letter_code
_entity_poly.pdbx_strand_id
1 'polypeptide(L)'
;MKNYSYLEDMETYAKVHDVPIIEREGLDIVVEIIKQNKVNSIFEVGSAIGYSASQFHIQTGASVTSIERDEQMYKLAVANVEKLDLNASVKLICDDALLYDSSNLGMFDCLYIDGAKSQYLKFLNKYITHLKPGGVVIFDNLLFHGYVFSDTVNTKSRNLKQLVRKLENFIATMQNSEEYSFELIEQGDGIGVLYRKGEEHE
;
A
#
# COMPACT_ATOMS: atom_id res chain seq x y z
N MET A 1 15.16 -17.68 -10.63
CA MET A 1 14.94 -17.39 -12.07
C MET A 1 13.47 -17.55 -12.50
N LYS A 2 12.73 -18.61 -12.12
CA LYS A 2 11.30 -18.77 -12.51
C LYS A 2 10.36 -17.67 -11.99
N ASN A 3 10.59 -17.16 -10.79
CA ASN A 3 9.72 -16.15 -10.16
C ASN A 3 9.81 -14.78 -10.84
N TYR A 4 11.00 -14.35 -11.27
CA TYR A 4 11.16 -13.05 -11.94
C TYR A 4 10.46 -12.99 -13.29
N SER A 5 10.54 -14.05 -14.10
CA SER A 5 9.82 -14.13 -15.38
C SER A 5 8.30 -14.02 -15.19
N TYR A 6 7.76 -14.62 -14.13
CA TYR A 6 6.33 -14.57 -13.87
C TYR A 6 5.86 -13.20 -13.33
N LEU A 7 6.68 -12.50 -12.57
CA LEU A 7 6.38 -11.14 -12.16
C LEU A 7 6.29 -10.18 -13.37
N GLU A 8 7.14 -10.36 -14.39
CA GLU A 8 7.04 -9.63 -15.66
C GLU A 8 5.76 -9.98 -16.44
N ASP A 9 5.30 -11.24 -16.37
CA ASP A 9 4.00 -11.62 -16.93
C ASP A 9 2.83 -10.90 -16.20
N MET A 10 2.92 -10.75 -14.85
CA MET A 10 1.93 -10.01 -14.07
C MET A 10 1.91 -8.51 -14.43
N GLU A 11 3.06 -7.88 -14.62
CA GLU A 11 3.17 -6.48 -15.09
C GLU A 11 2.56 -6.33 -16.49
N THR A 12 2.84 -7.27 -17.37
CA THR A 12 2.28 -7.29 -18.73
C THR A 12 0.76 -7.43 -18.69
N TYR A 13 0.25 -8.34 -17.86
CA TYR A 13 -1.19 -8.52 -17.64
C TYR A 13 -1.83 -7.23 -17.13
N ALA A 14 -1.23 -6.62 -16.10
CA ALA A 14 -1.73 -5.39 -15.50
C ALA A 14 -1.83 -4.26 -16.53
N LYS A 15 -0.80 -4.10 -17.37
CA LYS A 15 -0.78 -3.11 -18.45
C LYS A 15 -1.84 -3.36 -19.53
N VAL A 16 -2.07 -4.62 -19.91
CA VAL A 16 -3.05 -4.99 -20.96
C VAL A 16 -4.49 -4.81 -20.47
N HIS A 17 -4.73 -5.02 -19.17
CA HIS A 17 -6.06 -5.01 -18.58
C HIS A 17 -6.33 -3.77 -17.71
N ASP A 18 -5.46 -2.75 -17.76
CA ASP A 18 -5.57 -1.52 -16.98
C ASP A 18 -5.74 -1.78 -15.45
N VAL A 19 -5.07 -2.83 -14.93
CA VAL A 19 -5.06 -3.11 -13.50
C VAL A 19 -4.03 -2.20 -12.83
N PRO A 20 -4.42 -1.38 -11.83
CA PRO A 20 -3.47 -0.57 -11.10
C PRO A 20 -2.58 -1.46 -10.23
N ILE A 21 -1.28 -1.44 -10.48
CA ILE A 21 -0.24 -2.04 -9.64
C ILE A 21 0.82 -0.99 -9.36
N ILE A 22 1.55 -1.16 -8.27
CA ILE A 22 2.68 -0.27 -7.94
C ILE A 22 3.70 -0.23 -9.08
N GLU A 23 4.12 0.97 -9.48
CA GLU A 23 5.17 1.15 -10.48
C GLU A 23 6.56 0.78 -9.91
N ARG A 24 7.50 0.41 -10.79
CA ARG A 24 8.82 -0.08 -10.36
C ARG A 24 9.57 0.91 -9.48
N GLU A 25 9.53 2.19 -9.80
CA GLU A 25 10.19 3.23 -9.00
C GLU A 25 9.61 3.31 -7.58
N GLY A 26 8.27 3.30 -7.45
CA GLY A 26 7.60 3.26 -6.15
C GLY A 26 7.88 1.97 -5.39
N LEU A 27 7.89 0.83 -6.09
CA LEU A 27 8.21 -0.47 -5.50
C LEU A 27 9.62 -0.49 -4.90
N ASP A 28 10.63 0.02 -5.62
CA ASP A 28 12.01 0.07 -5.14
C ASP A 28 12.13 0.92 -3.87
N ILE A 29 11.44 2.06 -3.81
CA ILE A 29 11.39 2.92 -2.63
C ILE A 29 10.74 2.19 -1.45
N VAL A 30 9.57 1.57 -1.65
CA VAL A 30 8.85 0.85 -0.58
C VAL A 30 9.67 -0.33 -0.08
N VAL A 31 10.29 -1.10 -0.96
CA VAL A 31 11.18 -2.22 -0.58
C VAL A 31 12.38 -1.74 0.24
N GLU A 32 12.95 -0.60 -0.09
CA GLU A 32 14.06 -0.03 0.68
C GLU A 32 13.59 0.40 2.08
N ILE A 33 12.42 1.05 2.19
CA ILE A 33 11.81 1.41 3.49
C ILE A 33 11.57 0.15 4.35
N ILE A 34 11.01 -0.91 3.74
CA ILE A 34 10.78 -2.20 4.42
C ILE A 34 12.08 -2.78 4.98
N LYS A 35 13.18 -2.75 4.20
CA LYS A 35 14.50 -3.25 4.63
C LYS A 35 15.11 -2.40 5.72
N GLN A 36 15.11 -1.08 5.57
CA GLN A 36 15.68 -0.14 6.55
C GLN A 36 14.99 -0.25 7.91
N ASN A 37 13.66 -0.47 7.91
CA ASN A 37 12.87 -0.64 9.12
C ASN A 37 12.85 -2.10 9.63
N LYS A 38 13.63 -3.01 9.04
CA LYS A 38 13.71 -4.43 9.44
C LYS A 38 12.33 -5.10 9.55
N VAL A 39 11.41 -4.73 8.66
CA VAL A 39 10.02 -5.22 8.63
C VAL A 39 9.99 -6.73 8.33
N ASN A 40 9.31 -7.51 9.16
CA ASN A 40 9.13 -8.95 8.99
C ASN A 40 7.67 -9.33 8.70
N SER A 41 6.72 -8.43 8.98
CA SER A 41 5.30 -8.66 8.75
C SER A 41 4.61 -7.39 8.25
N ILE A 42 3.83 -7.54 7.16
CA ILE A 42 3.13 -6.45 6.47
C ILE A 42 1.64 -6.75 6.44
N PHE A 43 0.82 -5.76 6.78
CA PHE A 43 -0.59 -5.76 6.43
C PHE A 43 -0.81 -4.77 5.28
N GLU A 44 -1.37 -5.28 4.18
CA GLU A 44 -1.63 -4.50 2.97
C GLU A 44 -3.13 -4.30 2.76
N VAL A 45 -3.52 -3.08 2.43
CA VAL A 45 -4.87 -2.72 1.99
C VAL A 45 -4.86 -2.47 0.48
N GLY A 46 -5.46 -3.37 -0.28
CA GLY A 46 -5.50 -3.32 -1.74
C GLY A 46 -4.44 -4.22 -2.38
N SER A 47 -4.76 -5.51 -2.58
CA SER A 47 -3.82 -6.43 -3.26
C SER A 47 -3.92 -6.39 -4.78
N ALA A 48 -5.01 -5.89 -5.34
CA ALA A 48 -5.32 -6.06 -6.76
C ALA A 48 -5.06 -7.51 -7.20
N ILE A 49 -4.09 -7.73 -8.10
CA ILE A 49 -3.70 -9.07 -8.56
C ILE A 49 -2.58 -9.71 -7.72
N GLY A 50 -2.25 -9.17 -6.53
CA GLY A 50 -1.24 -9.69 -5.62
C GLY A 50 0.21 -9.39 -6.01
N TYR A 51 0.44 -8.40 -6.88
CA TYR A 51 1.77 -8.06 -7.38
C TYR A 51 2.66 -7.47 -6.27
N SER A 52 2.21 -6.41 -5.59
CA SER A 52 2.92 -5.75 -4.48
C SER A 52 3.23 -6.73 -3.35
N ALA A 53 2.22 -7.49 -2.87
CA ALA A 53 2.37 -8.49 -1.83
C ALA A 53 3.44 -9.54 -2.17
N SER A 54 3.44 -10.02 -3.43
CA SER A 54 4.43 -10.99 -3.91
C SER A 54 5.83 -10.38 -3.99
N GLN A 55 5.95 -9.15 -4.50
CA GLN A 55 7.22 -8.43 -4.59
C GLN A 55 7.83 -8.15 -3.21
N PHE A 56 7.02 -7.69 -2.25
CA PHE A 56 7.49 -7.42 -0.90
C PHE A 56 8.07 -8.68 -0.27
N HIS A 57 7.36 -9.82 -0.36
CA HIS A 57 7.90 -11.08 0.15
C HIS A 57 9.18 -11.51 -0.57
N ILE A 58 9.19 -11.54 -1.91
CA ILE A 58 10.34 -12.00 -2.70
C ILE A 58 11.59 -11.18 -2.44
N GLN A 59 11.44 -9.85 -2.28
CA GLN A 59 12.60 -8.95 -2.15
C GLN A 59 13.08 -8.74 -0.72
N THR A 60 12.22 -9.00 0.29
CA THR A 60 12.53 -8.68 1.69
C THR A 60 12.44 -9.88 2.63
N GLY A 61 11.71 -10.94 2.25
CA GLY A 61 11.40 -12.07 3.13
C GLY A 61 10.25 -11.81 4.10
N ALA A 62 9.68 -10.60 4.14
CA ALA A 62 8.57 -10.27 5.02
C ALA A 62 7.31 -11.10 4.68
N SER A 63 6.58 -11.56 5.70
CA SER A 63 5.26 -12.14 5.49
C SER A 63 4.24 -11.04 5.20
N VAL A 64 3.31 -11.31 4.28
CA VAL A 64 2.29 -10.33 3.88
C VAL A 64 0.89 -10.90 4.13
N THR A 65 0.03 -10.10 4.77
CA THR A 65 -1.41 -10.35 4.81
C THR A 65 -2.08 -9.21 4.07
N SER A 66 -2.76 -9.50 2.97
CA SER A 66 -3.36 -8.48 2.11
C SER A 66 -4.87 -8.66 1.99
N ILE A 67 -5.60 -7.53 1.93
CA ILE A 67 -7.06 -7.54 1.80
C ILE A 67 -7.47 -6.87 0.49
N GLU A 68 -8.35 -7.56 -0.27
CA GLU A 68 -8.90 -7.11 -1.54
C GLU A 68 -10.42 -7.28 -1.54
N ARG A 69 -11.14 -6.22 -1.93
CA ARG A 69 -12.60 -6.25 -1.97
C ARG A 69 -13.18 -6.73 -3.28
N ASP A 70 -12.43 -6.58 -4.38
CA ASP A 70 -12.86 -7.06 -5.70
C ASP A 70 -12.61 -8.56 -5.81
N GLU A 71 -13.68 -9.33 -5.90
CA GLU A 71 -13.61 -10.80 -5.94
C GLU A 71 -12.84 -11.32 -7.16
N GLN A 72 -12.87 -10.60 -8.29
CA GLN A 72 -12.14 -11.02 -9.49
C GLN A 72 -10.64 -10.77 -9.33
N MET A 73 -10.25 -9.60 -8.80
CA MET A 73 -8.87 -9.30 -8.48
C MET A 73 -8.33 -10.26 -7.42
N TYR A 74 -9.10 -10.51 -6.36
CA TYR A 74 -8.75 -11.51 -5.34
C TYR A 74 -8.47 -12.89 -5.94
N LYS A 75 -9.34 -13.40 -6.83
CA LYS A 75 -9.12 -14.71 -7.48
C LYS A 75 -7.84 -14.74 -8.32
N LEU A 76 -7.55 -13.65 -9.02
CA LEU A 76 -6.30 -13.51 -9.76
C LEU A 76 -5.09 -13.46 -8.81
N ALA A 77 -5.20 -12.72 -7.69
CA ALA A 77 -4.14 -12.66 -6.69
C ALA A 77 -3.84 -14.06 -6.10
N VAL A 78 -4.88 -14.82 -5.74
CA VAL A 78 -4.72 -16.20 -5.25
C VAL A 78 -3.98 -17.07 -6.28
N ALA A 79 -4.40 -17.04 -7.54
CA ALA A 79 -3.76 -17.82 -8.59
C ALA A 79 -2.29 -17.41 -8.83
N ASN A 80 -1.98 -16.11 -8.73
CA ASN A 80 -0.63 -15.59 -8.88
C ASN A 80 0.28 -15.99 -7.72
N VAL A 81 -0.20 -15.86 -6.48
CA VAL A 81 0.52 -16.26 -5.26
C VAL A 81 0.79 -17.77 -5.27
N GLU A 82 -0.18 -18.59 -5.68
CA GLU A 82 -0.01 -20.04 -5.82
C GLU A 82 1.05 -20.38 -6.89
N LYS A 83 1.00 -19.73 -8.05
CA LYS A 83 1.95 -19.97 -9.15
C LYS A 83 3.38 -19.56 -8.80
N LEU A 84 3.55 -18.57 -7.91
CA LEU A 84 4.83 -18.15 -7.34
C LEU A 84 5.29 -19.02 -6.17
N ASP A 85 4.45 -19.96 -5.69
CA ASP A 85 4.70 -20.82 -4.51
C ASP A 85 4.87 -19.99 -3.21
N LEU A 86 4.03 -18.94 -3.04
CA LEU A 86 4.11 -18.01 -1.92
C LEU A 86 2.98 -18.20 -0.87
N ASN A 87 2.14 -19.24 -0.98
CA ASN A 87 0.98 -19.46 -0.10
C ASN A 87 1.32 -19.54 1.39
N ALA A 88 2.54 -19.92 1.73
CA ALA A 88 2.99 -19.97 3.13
C ALA A 88 3.29 -18.59 3.72
N SER A 89 3.60 -17.61 2.88
CA SER A 89 4.11 -16.29 3.27
C SER A 89 3.18 -15.13 2.91
N VAL A 90 2.34 -15.31 1.90
CA VAL A 90 1.38 -14.31 1.43
C VAL A 90 -0.04 -14.82 1.67
N LYS A 91 -0.75 -14.20 2.61
CA LYS A 91 -2.15 -14.50 2.93
C LYS A 91 -3.05 -13.45 2.29
N LEU A 92 -4.10 -13.90 1.63
CA LEU A 92 -5.07 -13.04 0.96
C LEU A 92 -6.43 -13.14 1.62
N ILE A 93 -7.09 -12.00 1.82
CA ILE A 93 -8.42 -11.87 2.41
C ILE A 93 -9.33 -11.22 1.35
N CYS A 94 -10.48 -11.84 1.06
CA CYS A 94 -11.50 -11.26 0.19
C CYS A 94 -12.57 -10.58 1.03
N ASP A 95 -12.41 -9.26 1.25
CA ASP A 95 -13.40 -8.46 2.00
C ASP A 95 -13.16 -6.96 1.77
N ASP A 96 -14.15 -6.13 2.13
CA ASP A 96 -13.96 -4.68 2.20
C ASP A 96 -13.16 -4.31 3.47
N ALA A 97 -11.99 -3.69 3.27
CA ALA A 97 -11.09 -3.34 4.35
C ALA A 97 -11.75 -2.45 5.44
N LEU A 98 -12.77 -1.66 5.11
CA LEU A 98 -13.50 -0.85 6.10
C LEU A 98 -14.54 -1.65 6.88
N LEU A 99 -15.06 -2.75 6.31
CA LEU A 99 -16.10 -3.59 6.92
C LEU A 99 -15.52 -4.82 7.62
N TYR A 100 -14.35 -5.29 7.18
CA TYR A 100 -13.69 -6.47 7.71
C TYR A 100 -13.55 -6.43 9.25
N ASP A 101 -13.93 -7.51 9.92
CA ASP A 101 -13.68 -7.67 11.36
C ASP A 101 -12.19 -7.98 11.62
N SER A 102 -11.44 -6.96 12.01
CA SER A 102 -10.00 -7.07 12.25
C SER A 102 -9.63 -7.57 13.66
N SER A 103 -10.58 -7.97 14.50
CA SER A 103 -10.33 -8.37 15.89
C SER A 103 -9.30 -9.48 16.05
N ASN A 104 -9.17 -10.36 15.06
CA ASN A 104 -8.22 -11.48 15.03
C ASN A 104 -7.07 -11.29 14.04
N LEU A 105 -6.85 -10.06 13.54
CA LEU A 105 -5.86 -9.80 12.50
C LEU A 105 -4.40 -9.93 12.97
N GLY A 106 -4.14 -9.66 14.25
CA GLY A 106 -2.79 -9.65 14.81
C GLY A 106 -2.09 -8.29 14.68
N MET A 107 -0.76 -8.31 14.87
CA MET A 107 0.10 -7.11 14.88
C MET A 107 1.15 -7.20 13.77
N PHE A 108 1.45 -6.08 13.14
CA PHE A 108 2.36 -6.00 11.99
C PHE A 108 3.46 -4.96 12.21
N ASP A 109 4.61 -5.17 11.59
CA ASP A 109 5.71 -4.20 11.59
C ASP A 109 5.45 -3.07 10.60
N CYS A 110 4.65 -3.34 9.54
CA CYS A 110 4.31 -2.37 8.53
C CYS A 110 2.82 -2.45 8.16
N LEU A 111 2.20 -1.30 7.98
CA LEU A 111 0.92 -1.16 7.29
C LEU A 111 1.18 -0.51 5.92
N TYR A 112 0.87 -1.22 4.83
CA TYR A 112 0.95 -0.69 3.48
C TYR A 112 -0.47 -0.38 2.98
N ILE A 113 -0.76 0.88 2.69
CA ILE A 113 -2.11 1.35 2.35
C ILE A 113 -2.13 1.84 0.91
N ASP A 114 -2.63 0.99 0.02
CA ASP A 114 -2.83 1.25 -1.41
C ASP A 114 -4.29 0.98 -1.84
N GLY A 115 -5.21 1.30 -0.99
CA GLY A 115 -6.64 1.15 -1.27
C GLY A 115 -7.24 2.40 -1.93
N ALA A 116 -8.57 2.55 -1.79
CA ALA A 116 -9.26 3.73 -2.31
C ALA A 116 -8.73 5.02 -1.68
N LYS A 117 -8.05 5.84 -2.46
CA LYS A 117 -7.31 7.06 -2.04
C LYS A 117 -8.13 8.03 -1.17
N SER A 118 -9.44 8.14 -1.43
CA SER A 118 -10.35 8.96 -0.63
C SER A 118 -10.65 8.43 0.77
N GLN A 119 -10.12 7.26 1.14
CA GLN A 119 -10.38 6.56 2.39
C GLN A 119 -9.12 6.40 3.27
N TYR A 120 -7.96 6.94 2.88
CA TYR A 120 -6.68 6.74 3.56
C TYR A 120 -6.74 7.02 5.06
N LEU A 121 -7.35 8.13 5.47
CA LEU A 121 -7.52 8.43 6.90
C LEU A 121 -8.39 7.38 7.64
N LYS A 122 -9.39 6.82 6.96
CA LYS A 122 -10.23 5.76 7.57
C LYS A 122 -9.48 4.45 7.69
N PHE A 123 -8.67 4.09 6.68
CA PHE A 123 -7.81 2.91 6.77
C PHE A 123 -6.77 3.07 7.89
N LEU A 124 -6.11 4.23 7.95
CA LEU A 124 -5.18 4.54 9.03
C LEU A 124 -5.84 4.37 10.41
N ASN A 125 -6.94 5.06 10.65
CA ASN A 125 -7.64 5.02 11.94
C ASN A 125 -8.09 3.60 12.33
N LYS A 126 -8.48 2.78 11.35
CA LYS A 126 -8.92 1.41 11.61
C LYS A 126 -7.75 0.49 11.94
N TYR A 127 -6.67 0.58 11.18
CA TYR A 127 -5.58 -0.40 11.25
C TYR A 127 -4.38 0.03 12.09
N ILE A 128 -4.29 1.30 12.51
CA ILE A 128 -3.18 1.78 13.32
C ILE A 128 -3.03 1.04 14.67
N THR A 129 -4.12 0.47 15.19
CA THR A 129 -4.09 -0.37 16.39
C THR A 129 -3.45 -1.73 16.17
N HIS A 130 -3.25 -2.13 14.91
CA HIS A 130 -2.55 -3.35 14.50
C HIS A 130 -1.08 -3.10 14.14
N LEU A 131 -0.59 -1.86 14.25
CA LEU A 131 0.81 -1.52 14.08
C LEU A 131 1.56 -1.78 15.40
N LYS A 132 2.63 -2.56 15.32
CA LYS A 132 3.54 -2.78 16.47
C LYS A 132 4.21 -1.46 16.88
N PRO A 133 4.66 -1.32 18.14
CA PRO A 133 5.55 -0.23 18.53
C PRO A 133 6.78 -0.18 17.62
N GLY A 134 7.20 1.02 17.20
CA GLY A 134 8.30 1.22 16.24
C GLY A 134 7.99 0.81 14.79
N GLY A 135 6.74 0.43 14.49
CA GLY A 135 6.33 0.08 13.13
C GLY A 135 6.15 1.29 12.22
N VAL A 136 6.06 1.03 10.92
CA VAL A 136 5.92 2.03 9.87
C VAL A 136 4.59 1.89 9.13
N VAL A 137 3.97 3.03 8.77
CA VAL A 137 2.84 3.05 7.82
C VAL A 137 3.31 3.67 6.52
N ILE A 138 3.00 3.01 5.41
CA ILE A 138 3.34 3.46 4.06
C ILE A 138 2.04 3.67 3.28
N PHE A 139 1.92 4.84 2.64
CA PHE A 139 0.82 5.18 1.73
C PHE A 139 1.34 5.32 0.32
N ASP A 140 0.70 4.66 -0.63
CA ASP A 140 1.08 4.77 -2.04
C ASP A 140 0.25 5.82 -2.80
N ASN A 141 0.78 6.31 -3.91
CA ASN A 141 0.14 7.22 -4.87
C ASN A 141 -0.46 8.51 -4.27
N LEU A 142 0.23 9.14 -3.33
CA LEU A 142 -0.25 10.37 -2.70
C LEU A 142 -0.25 11.58 -3.63
N LEU A 143 0.62 11.59 -4.68
CA LEU A 143 0.67 12.67 -5.67
C LEU A 143 -0.31 12.49 -6.82
N PHE A 144 -0.85 11.29 -6.97
CA PHE A 144 -1.91 10.95 -7.90
C PHE A 144 -1.66 11.52 -9.31
N HIS A 145 -0.67 10.96 -10.00
CA HIS A 145 -0.24 11.36 -11.35
C HIS A 145 0.12 12.85 -11.46
N GLY A 146 0.68 13.42 -10.38
CA GLY A 146 1.07 14.82 -10.32
C GLY A 146 -0.09 15.82 -10.23
N TYR A 147 -1.32 15.36 -9.95
CA TYR A 147 -2.46 16.26 -9.75
C TYR A 147 -2.45 16.94 -8.38
N VAL A 148 -1.89 16.31 -7.36
CA VAL A 148 -1.76 16.90 -6.01
C VAL A 148 -0.71 17.98 -6.04
N PHE A 149 -1.00 19.15 -5.45
CA PHE A 149 -0.18 20.37 -5.48
C PHE A 149 0.07 20.96 -6.87
N SER A 150 -0.65 20.51 -7.90
CA SER A 150 -0.57 21.11 -9.22
C SER A 150 -1.41 22.39 -9.29
N ASP A 151 -0.80 23.52 -9.65
CA ASP A 151 -1.51 24.78 -9.89
C ASP A 151 -2.54 24.69 -11.03
N THR A 152 -2.48 23.62 -11.82
CA THR A 152 -3.26 23.44 -13.04
C THR A 152 -4.11 22.18 -13.02
N VAL A 153 -4.87 21.90 -11.94
CA VAL A 153 -5.93 20.89 -12.06
C VAL A 153 -7.04 21.42 -12.96
N ASN A 154 -6.70 21.62 -14.25
CA ASN A 154 -7.61 22.09 -15.28
C ASN A 154 -8.51 20.96 -15.78
N THR A 155 -9.16 20.24 -14.85
CA THR A 155 -10.12 19.20 -15.19
C THR A 155 -11.54 19.70 -14.98
N LYS A 156 -12.43 19.30 -15.91
CA LYS A 156 -13.88 19.50 -15.76
C LYS A 156 -14.51 18.48 -14.79
N SER A 157 -13.78 17.42 -14.41
CA SER A 157 -14.28 16.38 -13.50
C SER A 157 -14.35 16.86 -12.06
N ARG A 158 -15.57 17.00 -11.53
CA ARG A 158 -15.80 17.32 -10.12
C ARG A 158 -15.26 16.24 -9.17
N ASN A 159 -15.38 14.98 -9.57
CA ASN A 159 -14.91 13.83 -8.78
C ASN A 159 -13.39 13.87 -8.62
N LEU A 160 -12.66 14.16 -9.70
CA LEU A 160 -11.20 14.28 -9.65
C LEU A 160 -10.76 15.43 -8.74
N LYS A 161 -11.38 16.62 -8.88
CA LYS A 161 -11.08 17.75 -7.97
C LYS A 161 -11.35 17.42 -6.50
N GLN A 162 -12.43 16.69 -6.23
CA GLN A 162 -12.75 16.28 -4.86
C GLN A 162 -11.76 15.26 -4.31
N LEU A 163 -11.27 14.34 -5.15
CA LEU A 163 -10.25 13.36 -4.76
C LEU A 163 -8.92 14.05 -4.46
N VAL A 164 -8.43 14.90 -5.35
CA VAL A 164 -7.20 15.68 -5.16
C VAL A 164 -7.26 16.47 -3.85
N ARG A 165 -8.34 17.22 -3.61
CA ARG A 165 -8.52 17.96 -2.36
C ARG A 165 -8.50 17.07 -1.12
N LYS A 166 -9.03 15.84 -1.20
CA LYS A 166 -8.97 14.90 -0.08
C LYS A 166 -7.55 14.43 0.21
N LEU A 167 -6.75 14.19 -0.85
CA LEU A 167 -5.34 13.83 -0.71
C LEU A 167 -4.52 14.98 -0.15
N GLU A 168 -4.70 16.21 -0.65
CA GLU A 168 -4.05 17.41 -0.11
C GLU A 168 -4.37 17.60 1.37
N ASN A 169 -5.65 17.48 1.75
CA ASN A 169 -6.07 17.55 3.14
C ASN A 169 -5.46 16.44 4.01
N PHE A 170 -5.39 15.21 3.48
CA PHE A 170 -4.75 14.09 4.18
C PHE A 170 -3.27 14.37 4.43
N ILE A 171 -2.52 14.77 3.40
CA ILE A 171 -1.09 15.11 3.51
C ILE A 171 -0.89 16.23 4.54
N ALA A 172 -1.66 17.33 4.42
CA ALA A 172 -1.57 18.44 5.35
C ALA A 172 -1.90 18.04 6.80
N THR A 173 -2.89 17.15 6.99
CA THR A 173 -3.25 16.62 8.32
C THR A 173 -2.10 15.79 8.90
N MET A 174 -1.46 14.94 8.10
CA MET A 174 -0.33 14.11 8.58
C MET A 174 0.90 14.95 8.87
N GLN A 175 1.23 15.93 8.02
CA GLN A 175 2.36 16.85 8.23
C GLN A 175 2.23 17.69 9.51
N ASN A 176 1.00 18.08 9.89
CA ASN A 176 0.72 18.86 11.11
C ASN A 176 0.32 17.99 12.31
N SER A 177 0.47 16.67 12.23
CA SER A 177 0.10 15.78 13.31
C SER A 177 1.02 15.96 14.53
N GLU A 178 0.45 15.99 15.73
CA GLU A 178 1.20 15.92 16.99
C GLU A 178 1.59 14.48 17.34
N GLU A 179 0.83 13.50 16.85
CA GLU A 179 0.99 12.08 17.18
C GLU A 179 1.98 11.36 16.23
N TYR A 180 2.06 11.82 14.97
CA TYR A 180 2.85 11.16 13.94
C TYR A 180 3.95 12.06 13.38
N SER A 181 5.06 11.45 12.99
CA SER A 181 6.06 12.00 12.08
C SER A 181 5.70 11.51 10.67
N PHE A 182 5.58 12.41 9.71
CA PHE A 182 5.19 12.10 8.35
C PHE A 182 6.16 12.71 7.34
N GLU A 183 6.61 11.89 6.41
CA GLU A 183 7.45 12.26 5.28
C GLU A 183 6.73 11.94 3.97
N LEU A 184 6.77 12.86 3.01
CA LEU A 184 6.30 12.65 1.64
C LEU A 184 7.50 12.55 0.72
N ILE A 185 7.71 11.39 0.13
CA ILE A 185 8.72 11.13 -0.91
C ILE A 185 8.04 11.38 -2.25
N GLU A 186 8.46 12.43 -2.95
CA GLU A 186 7.81 12.88 -4.20
C GLU A 186 8.14 12.00 -5.42
N GLN A 187 9.09 11.07 -5.30
CA GLN A 187 9.46 10.15 -6.38
C GLN A 187 8.33 9.13 -6.63
N GLY A 188 8.25 8.65 -7.87
CA GLY A 188 7.14 7.83 -8.32
C GLY A 188 5.83 8.62 -8.32
N ASP A 189 4.73 7.99 -7.89
CA ASP A 189 3.43 8.68 -7.73
C ASP A 189 3.21 9.21 -6.29
N GLY A 190 4.30 9.43 -5.54
CA GLY A 190 4.32 9.96 -4.17
C GLY A 190 4.07 8.90 -3.10
N ILE A 191 5.09 8.63 -2.29
CA ILE A 191 5.04 7.69 -1.17
C ILE A 191 5.00 8.47 0.15
N GLY A 192 3.98 8.24 0.96
CA GLY A 192 3.90 8.78 2.32
C GLY A 192 4.44 7.77 3.32
N VAL A 193 5.33 8.20 4.20
CA VAL A 193 5.88 7.37 5.28
C VAL A 193 5.52 7.99 6.62
N LEU A 194 4.96 7.19 7.52
CA LEU A 194 4.46 7.68 8.78
C LEU A 194 4.94 6.79 9.93
N TYR A 195 5.41 7.42 10.99
CA TYR A 195 5.83 6.79 12.25
C TYR A 195 5.11 7.42 13.43
N ARG A 196 4.91 6.67 14.52
CA ARG A 196 4.46 7.26 15.78
C ARG A 196 5.60 8.04 16.44
N LYS A 197 5.31 9.27 16.91
CA LYS A 197 6.28 10.06 17.65
C LYS A 197 6.53 9.46 19.03
N GLY A 198 7.79 9.51 19.48
CA GLY A 198 8.20 8.99 20.79
C GLY A 198 8.45 7.48 20.84
N GLU A 199 8.27 6.76 19.74
CA GLU A 199 8.72 5.39 19.58
C GLU A 199 10.10 5.39 18.91
N GLU A 200 11.12 4.72 19.53
CA GLU A 200 12.46 4.63 18.93
C GLU A 200 12.42 3.64 17.76
N HIS A 201 12.94 4.08 16.62
CA HIS A 201 13.19 3.23 15.46
C HIS A 201 14.62 2.72 15.58
N GLU A 202 14.80 1.46 16.05
CA GLU A 202 16.10 0.79 16.13
C GLU A 202 16.55 0.21 14.77
#